data_22a8e30f9c9efd3350c1e91e27c205fe
#
_entry.id   22a8e30f9c9efd3350c1e91e27c205fe
#
_cell.length_a   1.000
_cell.length_b   1.000
_cell.length_c   1.000
_cell.angle_alpha   90.00
_cell.angle_beta   90.00
_cell.angle_gamma   90.00
#
_symmetry.space_group_name_H-M   'P 1'
#
loop_
_entity.id
_entity.type
_entity.pdbx_description
1 polymer ?
#
loop_
_entity_poly.entity_id
_entity_poly.type
_entity_poly.pdbx_seq_one_letter_code
_entity_poly.pdbx_strand_id
1 'polypeptide(L)'
;MDDRLNYEQKMFSKTNWEFTKKIVEGNFESQVSPILTLDVSKKCNFHCNHCVDQETVNKDNLEIDWGILKQLLVDLKMQGCSCVELTGGGEPTTYTHFKDLIKLLSLLQYRIALISNGSNLHKYCDDIINAPFDWIRISLDSSNAHTHSVVHGCSLNVFKSITDSVKKIAKYKTVGISFLILPNNYKEIYNCAKYVKELNVKYIEVKPELNFKDREITQIDDKIKEEIKKQINKIKNELCD
;
A
#
# COMPACT_ATOMS: atom_id res chain seq x y z
N MET A 1 -18.99 4.13 -7.98
CA MET A 1 -17.71 4.04 -7.20
C MET A 1 -17.72 2.70 -6.50
N ASP A 2 -16.67 1.90 -6.57
CA ASP A 2 -16.64 0.57 -5.92
C ASP A 2 -16.71 0.78 -4.40
N ASP A 3 -17.81 0.38 -3.77
CA ASP A 3 -18.09 0.58 -2.34
C ASP A 3 -17.01 0.01 -1.42
N ARG A 4 -16.22 -0.97 -1.92
CA ARG A 4 -15.07 -1.55 -1.20
C ARG A 4 -13.93 -0.56 -0.98
N LEU A 5 -13.90 0.57 -1.70
CA LEU A 5 -12.87 1.61 -1.61
C LEU A 5 -13.34 2.81 -0.79
N ASN A 6 -14.61 2.85 -0.39
CA ASN A 6 -15.14 3.90 0.47
C ASN A 6 -14.69 3.67 1.92
N TYR A 7 -13.91 4.63 2.46
CA TYR A 7 -13.40 4.57 3.83
C TYR A 7 -14.52 4.52 4.86
N GLU A 8 -15.60 5.28 4.65
CA GLU A 8 -16.76 5.28 5.55
C GLU A 8 -17.42 3.91 5.59
N GLN A 9 -17.59 3.25 4.45
CA GLN A 9 -18.15 1.90 4.42
C GLN A 9 -17.24 0.85 5.08
N LYS A 10 -15.93 1.03 5.02
CA LYS A 10 -14.99 0.16 5.76
C LYS A 10 -15.16 0.32 7.27
N MET A 11 -15.39 1.54 7.75
CA MET A 11 -15.66 1.80 9.16
C MET A 11 -17.01 1.23 9.61
N PHE A 12 -18.01 1.22 8.74
CA PHE A 12 -19.35 0.70 9.01
C PHE A 12 -19.56 -0.76 8.61
N SER A 13 -18.49 -1.52 8.29
CA SER A 13 -18.63 -2.95 8.12
C SER A 13 -19.18 -3.59 9.41
N LYS A 14 -20.01 -4.63 9.29
CA LYS A 14 -20.62 -5.28 10.45
C LYS A 14 -19.61 -5.63 11.54
N THR A 15 -18.46 -6.18 11.16
CA THR A 15 -17.38 -6.57 12.08
C THR A 15 -16.79 -5.36 12.80
N ASN A 16 -16.49 -4.27 12.08
CA ASN A 16 -15.93 -3.06 12.69
C ASN A 16 -16.98 -2.36 13.56
N TRP A 17 -18.24 -2.37 13.15
CA TRP A 17 -19.33 -1.81 13.94
C TRP A 17 -19.52 -2.57 15.27
N GLU A 18 -19.59 -3.89 15.24
CA GLU A 18 -19.67 -4.72 16.45
C GLU A 18 -18.48 -4.51 17.39
N PHE A 19 -17.28 -4.40 16.84
CA PHE A 19 -16.07 -4.06 17.60
C PHE A 19 -16.16 -2.66 18.24
N THR A 20 -16.49 -1.64 17.43
CA THR A 20 -16.64 -0.25 17.91
C THR A 20 -17.72 -0.14 18.98
N LYS A 21 -18.87 -0.82 18.78
CA LYS A 21 -19.96 -0.81 19.74
C LYS A 21 -19.53 -1.35 21.10
N LYS A 22 -18.81 -2.45 21.15
CA LYS A 22 -18.30 -3.03 22.40
C LYS A 22 -17.35 -2.07 23.14
N ILE A 23 -16.49 -1.35 22.38
CA ILE A 23 -15.60 -0.34 22.96
C ILE A 23 -16.42 0.82 23.56
N VAL A 24 -17.42 1.33 22.82
CA VAL A 24 -18.28 2.44 23.28
C VAL A 24 -19.10 2.03 24.53
N GLU A 25 -19.50 0.77 24.61
CA GLU A 25 -20.20 0.19 25.77
C GLU A 25 -19.27 -0.06 26.98
N GLY A 26 -17.99 0.30 26.89
CA GLY A 26 -17.01 0.16 27.97
C GLY A 26 -16.44 -1.25 28.11
N ASN A 27 -16.68 -2.13 27.16
CA ASN A 27 -16.12 -3.47 27.15
C ASN A 27 -14.77 -3.47 26.46
N PHE A 28 -13.72 -3.12 27.18
CA PHE A 28 -12.35 -3.06 26.69
C PHE A 28 -11.58 -4.37 26.89
N GLU A 29 -12.06 -5.24 27.75
CA GLU A 29 -11.40 -6.51 28.03
C GLU A 29 -11.59 -7.49 26.87
N SER A 30 -10.50 -8.13 26.48
CA SER A 30 -10.46 -9.16 25.42
C SER A 30 -10.92 -8.71 24.00
N GLN A 31 -10.91 -7.42 23.68
CA GLN A 31 -11.22 -6.97 22.33
C GLN A 31 -9.93 -6.89 21.50
N VAL A 32 -9.84 -7.74 20.47
CA VAL A 32 -8.80 -7.66 19.45
C VAL A 32 -9.33 -6.93 18.22
N SER A 33 -8.53 -6.01 17.69
CA SER A 33 -8.90 -5.34 16.42
C SER A 33 -9.16 -6.37 15.33
N PRO A 34 -10.25 -6.22 14.56
CA PRO A 34 -10.51 -7.10 13.41
C PRO A 34 -9.47 -6.96 12.30
N ILE A 35 -8.65 -5.90 12.33
CA ILE A 35 -7.62 -5.60 11.34
C ILE A 35 -6.27 -5.47 12.05
N LEU A 36 -5.28 -6.22 11.57
CA LEU A 36 -3.88 -6.13 11.95
C LEU A 36 -3.10 -5.42 10.84
N THR A 37 -2.46 -4.30 11.15
CA THR A 37 -1.41 -3.72 10.31
C THR A 37 -0.07 -4.31 10.72
N LEU A 38 0.64 -4.93 9.78
CA LEU A 38 1.80 -5.76 10.05
C LEU A 38 3.02 -5.29 9.25
N ASP A 39 4.05 -4.87 9.98
CA ASP A 39 5.38 -4.57 9.46
C ASP A 39 6.30 -5.77 9.70
N VAL A 40 6.56 -6.55 8.66
CA VAL A 40 7.33 -7.81 8.76
C VAL A 40 8.83 -7.65 8.58
N SER A 41 9.26 -6.53 7.98
CA SER A 41 10.66 -6.32 7.63
C SER A 41 11.03 -4.84 7.63
N LYS A 42 12.19 -4.53 8.22
CA LYS A 42 12.83 -3.22 8.08
C LYS A 42 13.75 -3.13 6.85
N LYS A 43 13.88 -4.22 6.08
CA LYS A 43 14.62 -4.21 4.82
C LYS A 43 13.80 -3.55 3.73
N CYS A 44 14.44 -2.71 2.93
CA CYS A 44 13.85 -2.14 1.73
C CYS A 44 14.91 -2.12 0.62
N ASN A 45 14.51 -2.45 -0.59
CA ASN A 45 15.38 -2.41 -1.76
C ASN A 45 15.29 -1.11 -2.56
N PHE A 46 14.58 -0.09 -2.02
CA PHE A 46 14.54 1.27 -2.51
C PHE A 46 15.19 2.24 -1.51
N HIS A 47 15.58 3.43 -2.00
CA HIS A 47 16.24 4.47 -1.20
C HIS A 47 15.52 5.82 -1.39
N CYS A 48 14.21 5.82 -1.09
CA CYS A 48 13.37 7.00 -1.26
C CYS A 48 13.76 8.12 -0.29
N ASN A 49 14.06 9.31 -0.80
CA ASN A 49 14.41 10.46 0.04
C ASN A 49 13.25 10.99 0.89
N HIS A 50 12.01 10.70 0.48
CA HIS A 50 10.77 11.05 1.17
C HIS A 50 10.26 9.93 2.10
N CYS A 51 11.05 8.90 2.33
CA CYS A 51 10.65 7.79 3.19
C CYS A 51 10.55 8.25 4.64
N VAL A 52 9.41 8.00 5.26
CA VAL A 52 9.17 8.34 6.67
C VAL A 52 10.02 7.53 7.63
N ASP A 53 10.40 6.33 7.20
CA ASP A 53 11.24 5.40 7.96
C ASP A 53 12.72 5.45 7.55
N GLN A 54 13.16 6.48 6.81
CA GLN A 54 14.51 6.59 6.27
C GLN A 54 15.61 6.36 7.31
N GLU A 55 15.38 6.80 8.55
CA GLU A 55 16.36 6.67 9.63
C GLU A 55 16.45 5.23 10.20
N THR A 56 15.44 4.39 9.96
CA THR A 56 15.32 3.03 10.53
C THR A 56 15.40 1.92 9.49
N VAL A 57 15.01 2.23 8.25
CA VAL A 57 15.07 1.28 7.13
C VAL A 57 16.52 0.87 6.86
N ASN A 58 16.74 -0.42 6.68
CA ASN A 58 18.04 -1.04 6.40
C ASN A 58 19.12 -0.85 7.49
N LYS A 59 18.80 -0.22 8.63
CA LYS A 59 19.78 0.03 9.67
C LYS A 59 20.30 -1.26 10.32
N ASP A 60 19.37 -2.16 10.68
CA ASP A 60 19.69 -3.41 11.38
C ASP A 60 19.21 -4.66 10.63
N ASN A 61 18.68 -4.50 9.41
CA ASN A 61 18.09 -5.58 8.60
C ASN A 61 17.09 -6.46 9.36
N LEU A 62 16.35 -5.85 10.28
CA LEU A 62 15.44 -6.57 11.17
C LEU A 62 14.26 -7.15 10.39
N GLU A 63 13.92 -8.37 10.76
CA GLU A 63 12.72 -9.08 10.32
C GLU A 63 12.05 -9.71 11.54
N ILE A 64 10.72 -9.85 11.50
CA ILE A 64 10.00 -10.60 12.54
C ILE A 64 10.41 -12.07 12.43
N ASP A 65 10.74 -12.68 13.59
CA ASP A 65 10.99 -14.11 13.65
C ASP A 65 9.78 -14.89 13.16
N TRP A 66 10.02 -15.86 12.27
CA TRP A 66 8.96 -16.63 11.62
C TRP A 66 8.16 -17.50 12.62
N GLY A 67 8.82 -18.03 13.65
CA GLY A 67 8.17 -18.83 14.69
C GLY A 67 7.19 -18.00 15.51
N ILE A 68 7.66 -16.83 15.96
CA ILE A 68 6.86 -15.86 16.71
C ILE A 68 5.68 -15.37 15.86
N LEU A 69 5.93 -15.00 14.59
CA LEU A 69 4.88 -14.50 13.71
C LEU A 69 3.78 -15.54 13.46
N LYS A 70 4.15 -16.80 13.24
CA LYS A 70 3.17 -17.88 13.08
C LYS A 70 2.25 -18.00 14.29
N GLN A 71 2.82 -18.04 15.50
CA GLN A 71 2.02 -18.17 16.72
C GLN A 71 1.11 -16.96 16.90
N LEU A 72 1.65 -15.74 16.72
CA LEU A 72 0.88 -14.50 16.83
C LEU A 72 -0.35 -14.51 15.89
N LEU A 73 -0.16 -14.90 14.64
CA LEU A 73 -1.26 -14.93 13.65
C LEU A 73 -2.34 -15.95 14.00
N VAL A 74 -1.96 -17.12 14.57
CA VAL A 74 -2.92 -18.11 15.07
C VAL A 74 -3.70 -17.55 16.24
N ASP A 75 -3.03 -16.97 17.23
CA ASP A 75 -3.65 -16.46 18.45
C ASP A 75 -4.61 -15.28 18.14
N LEU A 76 -4.18 -14.35 17.28
CA LEU A 76 -5.02 -13.23 16.85
C LEU A 76 -6.25 -13.72 16.05
N LYS A 77 -6.10 -14.75 15.22
CA LYS A 77 -7.22 -15.33 14.49
C LYS A 77 -8.26 -15.92 15.44
N MET A 78 -7.82 -16.65 16.44
CA MET A 78 -8.72 -17.23 17.48
C MET A 78 -9.46 -16.16 18.28
N GLN A 79 -8.86 -14.97 18.42
CA GLN A 79 -9.44 -13.82 19.11
C GLN A 79 -10.32 -12.93 18.18
N GLY A 80 -10.51 -13.32 16.92
CA GLY A 80 -11.44 -12.65 16.00
C GLY A 80 -10.80 -11.68 14.99
N CYS A 81 -9.46 -11.55 14.97
CA CYS A 81 -8.79 -10.81 13.91
C CYS A 81 -9.02 -11.52 12.56
N SER A 82 -9.46 -10.78 11.56
CA SER A 82 -9.91 -11.35 10.28
C SER A 82 -9.18 -10.79 9.06
N CYS A 83 -8.48 -9.67 9.22
CA CYS A 83 -7.78 -8.98 8.14
C CYS A 83 -6.33 -8.69 8.54
N VAL A 84 -5.42 -8.85 7.59
CA VAL A 84 -4.02 -8.45 7.74
C VAL A 84 -3.65 -7.51 6.61
N GLU A 85 -3.20 -6.31 6.95
CA GLU A 85 -2.60 -5.36 6.03
C GLU A 85 -1.08 -5.46 6.14
N LEU A 86 -0.44 -6.03 5.12
CA LEU A 86 1.00 -6.09 5.00
C LEU A 86 1.52 -4.75 4.49
N THR A 87 2.27 -4.07 5.32
CA THR A 87 2.88 -2.78 5.01
C THR A 87 4.22 -2.71 5.73
N GLY A 88 4.77 -1.54 5.98
CA GLY A 88 5.80 -1.48 6.95
C GLY A 88 6.80 -0.38 6.83
N GLY A 89 7.74 -0.38 7.77
CA GLY A 89 8.91 0.45 7.78
C GLY A 89 9.95 0.05 6.74
N GLY A 90 9.79 -1.12 6.10
CA GLY A 90 10.55 -1.57 4.93
C GLY A 90 9.65 -1.99 3.79
N GLU A 91 10.14 -2.85 2.92
CA GLU A 91 9.34 -3.42 1.83
C GLU A 91 8.88 -4.84 2.22
N PRO A 92 7.56 -5.10 2.37
CA PRO A 92 7.07 -6.40 2.84
C PRO A 92 7.53 -7.58 1.97
N THR A 93 7.65 -7.39 0.66
CA THR A 93 8.07 -8.44 -0.28
C THR A 93 9.56 -8.81 -0.17
N THR A 94 10.33 -8.10 0.65
CA THR A 94 11.73 -8.46 0.98
C THR A 94 11.83 -9.43 2.16
N TYR A 95 10.73 -9.61 2.91
CA TYR A 95 10.69 -10.55 4.03
C TYR A 95 11.08 -11.95 3.59
N THR A 96 12.02 -12.57 4.31
CA THR A 96 12.57 -13.88 3.96
C THR A 96 11.48 -14.95 3.80
N HIS A 97 10.43 -14.88 4.63
CA HIS A 97 9.31 -15.83 4.62
C HIS A 97 8.05 -15.28 3.95
N PHE A 98 8.14 -14.29 3.05
CA PHE A 98 6.95 -13.65 2.45
C PHE A 98 6.01 -14.65 1.76
N LYS A 99 6.56 -15.61 1.02
CA LYS A 99 5.75 -16.66 0.37
C LYS A 99 5.06 -17.58 1.36
N ASP A 100 5.75 -17.96 2.42
CA ASP A 100 5.20 -18.81 3.48
C ASP A 100 4.14 -18.05 4.30
N LEU A 101 4.34 -16.75 4.49
CA LEU A 101 3.36 -15.86 5.12
C LEU A 101 2.05 -15.81 4.33
N ILE A 102 2.11 -15.60 3.01
CA ILE A 102 0.92 -15.63 2.14
C ILE A 102 0.17 -16.96 2.29
N LYS A 103 0.88 -18.08 2.29
CA LYS A 103 0.27 -19.42 2.46
C LYS A 103 -0.38 -19.55 3.82
N LEU A 104 0.29 -19.13 4.90
CA LEU A 104 -0.24 -19.20 6.26
C LEU A 104 -1.49 -18.34 6.41
N LEU A 105 -1.47 -17.10 5.92
CA LEU A 105 -2.63 -16.21 5.97
C LEU A 105 -3.83 -16.80 5.20
N SER A 106 -3.57 -17.45 4.06
CA SER A 106 -4.59 -18.14 3.29
C SER A 106 -5.17 -19.34 4.04
N LEU A 107 -4.33 -20.18 4.66
CA LEU A 107 -4.76 -21.32 5.47
C LEU A 107 -5.59 -20.89 6.68
N LEU A 108 -5.22 -19.80 7.33
CA LEU A 108 -5.95 -19.22 8.45
C LEU A 108 -7.18 -18.42 8.01
N GLN A 109 -7.46 -18.35 6.72
CA GLN A 109 -8.58 -17.61 6.16
C GLN A 109 -8.60 -16.12 6.56
N TYR A 110 -7.44 -15.48 6.57
CA TYR A 110 -7.34 -14.03 6.67
C TYR A 110 -7.66 -13.39 5.32
N ARG A 111 -8.35 -12.24 5.35
CA ARG A 111 -8.34 -11.31 4.22
C ARG A 111 -7.03 -10.55 4.23
N ILE A 112 -6.42 -10.34 3.08
CA ILE A 112 -5.08 -9.77 2.97
C ILE A 112 -5.13 -8.47 2.18
N ALA A 113 -4.43 -7.46 2.67
CA ALA A 113 -4.10 -6.26 1.91
C ALA A 113 -2.58 -6.10 1.84
N LEU A 114 -2.08 -5.47 0.79
CA LEU A 114 -0.65 -5.23 0.61
C LEU A 114 -0.39 -3.78 0.17
N ILE A 115 0.52 -3.11 0.86
CA ILE A 115 1.13 -1.86 0.42
C ILE A 115 2.59 -2.16 0.13
N SER A 116 3.05 -1.87 -1.09
CA SER A 116 4.37 -2.29 -1.57
C SER A 116 4.95 -1.28 -2.56
N ASN A 117 6.26 -1.23 -2.66
CA ASN A 117 6.95 -0.54 -3.74
C ASN A 117 6.86 -1.29 -5.09
N GLY A 118 6.36 -2.53 -5.07
CA GLY A 118 6.10 -3.34 -6.25
C GLY A 118 7.29 -4.03 -6.89
N SER A 119 8.52 -3.74 -6.46
CA SER A 119 9.75 -4.21 -7.13
C SER A 119 9.88 -5.73 -7.22
N ASN A 120 9.41 -6.45 -6.21
CA ASN A 120 9.47 -7.91 -6.14
C ASN A 120 8.17 -8.61 -6.58
N LEU A 121 7.14 -7.87 -7.01
CA LEU A 121 5.85 -8.48 -7.40
C LEU A 121 6.01 -9.56 -8.47
N HIS A 122 6.94 -9.39 -9.39
CA HIS A 122 7.21 -10.37 -10.46
C HIS A 122 7.52 -11.78 -9.92
N LYS A 123 8.07 -11.90 -8.71
CA LYS A 123 8.37 -13.16 -8.03
C LYS A 123 7.12 -13.82 -7.43
N TYR A 124 6.10 -13.02 -7.11
CA TYR A 124 4.95 -13.43 -6.31
C TYR A 124 3.60 -13.26 -7.01
N CYS A 125 3.57 -12.91 -8.31
CA CYS A 125 2.32 -12.68 -9.04
C CYS A 125 1.31 -13.81 -8.85
N ASP A 126 1.73 -15.06 -9.04
CA ASP A 126 0.82 -16.21 -8.97
C ASP A 126 0.40 -16.52 -7.53
N ASP A 127 1.30 -16.38 -6.55
CA ASP A 127 0.96 -16.51 -5.14
C ASP A 127 -0.08 -15.46 -4.71
N ILE A 128 0.06 -14.22 -5.17
CA ILE A 128 -0.87 -13.11 -4.90
C ILE A 128 -2.22 -13.33 -5.59
N ILE A 129 -2.22 -13.77 -6.85
CA ILE A 129 -3.45 -14.01 -7.61
C ILE A 129 -4.29 -15.12 -6.96
N ASN A 130 -3.65 -16.16 -6.46
CA ASN A 130 -4.33 -17.33 -5.88
C ASN A 130 -4.67 -17.17 -4.39
N ALA A 131 -4.09 -16.20 -3.67
CA ALA A 131 -4.36 -15.95 -2.26
C ALA A 131 -5.53 -14.95 -2.07
N PRO A 132 -6.14 -14.86 -0.88
CA PRO A 132 -7.30 -14.00 -0.59
C PRO A 132 -6.91 -12.52 -0.39
N PHE A 133 -6.15 -11.95 -1.33
CA PHE A 133 -5.90 -10.51 -1.35
C PHE A 133 -7.16 -9.75 -1.78
N ASP A 134 -7.62 -8.85 -0.93
CA ASP A 134 -8.73 -7.95 -1.22
C ASP A 134 -8.28 -6.79 -2.12
N TRP A 135 -7.13 -6.20 -1.77
CA TRP A 135 -6.54 -5.12 -2.54
C TRP A 135 -5.02 -5.06 -2.35
N ILE A 136 -4.38 -4.45 -3.34
CA ILE A 136 -2.95 -4.19 -3.36
C ILE A 136 -2.76 -2.74 -3.77
N ARG A 137 -1.92 -2.00 -3.05
CA ARG A 137 -1.57 -0.61 -3.39
C ARG A 137 -0.08 -0.50 -3.63
N ILE A 138 0.28 0.04 -4.78
CA ILE A 138 1.65 0.20 -5.20
C ILE A 138 2.06 1.67 -5.13
N SER A 139 3.17 1.96 -4.45
CA SER A 139 3.81 3.27 -4.43
C SER A 139 4.58 3.46 -5.73
N LEU A 140 3.99 4.19 -6.69
CA LEU A 140 4.57 4.36 -8.03
C LEU A 140 5.16 5.75 -8.23
N ASP A 141 4.45 6.79 -7.80
CA ASP A 141 4.85 8.20 -7.71
C ASP A 141 5.42 8.82 -9.01
N SER A 142 5.13 8.20 -10.16
CA SER A 142 5.68 8.61 -11.46
C SER A 142 4.89 8.06 -12.63
N SER A 143 5.06 8.69 -13.79
CA SER A 143 4.50 8.21 -15.06
C SER A 143 5.53 7.50 -15.96
N ASN A 144 6.80 7.49 -15.56
CA ASN A 144 7.90 6.97 -16.38
C ASN A 144 9.07 6.47 -15.53
N ALA A 145 9.94 5.67 -16.15
CA ALA A 145 11.07 5.03 -15.48
C ALA A 145 12.11 6.01 -14.91
N HIS A 146 12.34 7.14 -15.57
CA HIS A 146 13.33 8.12 -15.11
C HIS A 146 12.89 8.77 -13.80
N THR A 147 11.70 9.35 -13.78
CA THR A 147 11.16 9.97 -12.57
C THR A 147 11.00 8.95 -11.45
N HIS A 148 10.56 7.72 -11.77
CA HIS A 148 10.47 6.64 -10.78
C HIS A 148 11.84 6.35 -10.14
N SER A 149 12.88 6.22 -10.95
CA SER A 149 14.25 5.98 -10.47
C SER A 149 14.75 7.10 -9.54
N VAL A 150 14.48 8.36 -9.90
CA VAL A 150 14.87 9.53 -9.09
C VAL A 150 14.10 9.60 -7.78
N VAL A 151 12.76 9.40 -7.83
CA VAL A 151 11.90 9.50 -6.65
C VAL A 151 12.19 8.38 -5.64
N HIS A 152 12.40 7.18 -6.14
CA HIS A 152 12.54 5.99 -5.30
C HIS A 152 13.99 5.54 -5.08
N GLY A 153 14.99 6.21 -5.66
CA GLY A 153 16.39 5.84 -5.52
C GLY A 153 16.68 4.41 -6.00
N CYS A 154 16.09 4.01 -7.13
CA CYS A 154 16.16 2.65 -7.65
C CYS A 154 16.60 2.59 -9.13
N SER A 155 16.84 1.38 -9.66
CA SER A 155 17.22 1.18 -11.07
C SER A 155 16.06 1.52 -12.03
N LEU A 156 16.39 2.09 -13.20
CA LEU A 156 15.44 2.41 -14.28
C LEU A 156 14.62 1.19 -14.75
N ASN A 157 15.22 0.01 -14.75
CA ASN A 157 14.59 -1.21 -15.25
C ASN A 157 13.44 -1.70 -14.35
N VAL A 158 13.40 -1.24 -13.08
CA VAL A 158 12.41 -1.70 -12.09
C VAL A 158 11.00 -1.20 -12.46
N PHE A 159 10.85 0.00 -12.99
CA PHE A 159 9.55 0.57 -13.37
C PHE A 159 8.76 -0.35 -14.31
N LYS A 160 9.43 -0.87 -15.35
CA LYS A 160 8.79 -1.81 -16.28
C LYS A 160 8.37 -3.11 -15.59
N SER A 161 9.22 -3.68 -14.76
CA SER A 161 8.91 -4.91 -14.01
C SER A 161 7.70 -4.71 -13.08
N ILE A 162 7.62 -3.56 -12.41
CA ILE A 162 6.46 -3.21 -11.56
C ILE A 162 5.19 -3.14 -12.41
N THR A 163 5.21 -2.36 -13.48
CA THR A 163 4.02 -2.11 -14.31
C THR A 163 3.54 -3.35 -15.05
N ASP A 164 4.44 -4.22 -15.51
CA ASP A 164 4.10 -5.53 -16.09
C ASP A 164 3.43 -6.44 -15.03
N SER A 165 3.95 -6.46 -13.80
CA SER A 165 3.37 -7.22 -12.68
C SER A 165 2.00 -6.68 -12.26
N VAL A 166 1.86 -5.36 -12.16
CA VAL A 166 0.59 -4.67 -11.90
C VAL A 166 -0.45 -5.05 -12.94
N LYS A 167 -0.11 -4.98 -14.23
CA LYS A 167 -1.00 -5.34 -15.33
C LYS A 167 -1.45 -6.81 -15.27
N LYS A 168 -0.58 -7.72 -14.84
CA LYS A 168 -0.91 -9.15 -14.65
C LYS A 168 -1.88 -9.33 -13.48
N ILE A 169 -1.57 -8.75 -12.32
CA ILE A 169 -2.34 -8.91 -11.08
C ILE A 169 -3.70 -8.21 -11.18
N ALA A 170 -3.77 -7.02 -11.80
CA ALA A 170 -4.99 -6.23 -11.92
C ALA A 170 -6.12 -6.91 -12.71
N LYS A 171 -5.83 -7.98 -13.45
CA LYS A 171 -6.87 -8.81 -14.11
C LYS A 171 -7.69 -9.62 -13.11
N TYR A 172 -7.15 -9.88 -11.93
CA TYR A 172 -7.73 -10.82 -10.94
C TYR A 172 -7.97 -10.19 -9.59
N LYS A 173 -7.25 -9.12 -9.26
CA LYS A 173 -7.29 -8.46 -7.95
C LYS A 173 -7.54 -6.96 -8.08
N THR A 174 -8.07 -6.36 -7.03
CA THR A 174 -8.16 -4.90 -6.93
C THR A 174 -6.77 -4.32 -6.71
N VAL A 175 -6.24 -3.62 -7.71
CA VAL A 175 -4.97 -2.91 -7.61
C VAL A 175 -5.22 -1.41 -7.64
N GLY A 176 -4.60 -0.70 -6.71
CA GLY A 176 -4.53 0.76 -6.65
C GLY A 176 -3.09 1.25 -6.78
N ILE A 177 -2.94 2.49 -7.21
CA ILE A 177 -1.67 3.20 -7.24
C ILE A 177 -1.70 4.33 -6.22
N SER A 178 -0.65 4.46 -5.42
CA SER A 178 -0.36 5.67 -4.63
C SER A 178 0.54 6.58 -5.45
N PHE A 179 0.20 7.85 -5.47
CA PHE A 179 1.03 8.92 -6.05
C PHE A 179 1.24 10.00 -4.99
N LEU A 180 2.42 10.03 -4.41
CA LEU A 180 2.84 11.07 -3.49
C LEU A 180 3.34 12.28 -4.29
N ILE A 181 2.76 13.45 -4.02
CA ILE A 181 3.14 14.70 -4.70
C ILE A 181 4.45 15.21 -4.13
N LEU A 182 5.47 15.29 -4.97
CA LEU A 182 6.80 15.75 -4.64
C LEU A 182 7.23 16.88 -5.59
N PRO A 183 8.23 17.71 -5.22
CA PRO A 183 8.71 18.78 -6.09
C PRO A 183 9.18 18.33 -7.48
N ASN A 184 9.63 17.09 -7.61
CA ASN A 184 10.20 16.52 -8.84
C ASN A 184 9.21 15.70 -9.67
N ASN A 185 7.97 15.47 -9.19
CA ASN A 185 6.99 14.66 -9.91
C ASN A 185 5.61 15.31 -10.12
N TYR A 186 5.29 16.43 -9.48
CA TYR A 186 3.95 17.02 -9.48
C TYR A 186 3.36 17.29 -10.88
N LYS A 187 4.20 17.43 -11.89
CA LYS A 187 3.77 17.62 -13.29
C LYS A 187 3.31 16.34 -13.97
N GLU A 188 3.50 15.19 -13.34
CA GLU A 188 3.22 13.88 -13.91
C GLU A 188 1.90 13.26 -13.45
N ILE A 189 1.15 13.91 -12.58
CA ILE A 189 -0.08 13.37 -11.97
C ILE A 189 -1.07 12.88 -13.04
N TYR A 190 -1.37 13.72 -14.02
CA TYR A 190 -2.27 13.36 -15.11
C TYR A 190 -1.72 12.23 -15.99
N ASN A 191 -0.44 12.30 -16.35
CA ASN A 191 0.21 11.28 -17.18
C ASN A 191 0.27 9.93 -16.45
N CYS A 192 0.53 9.94 -15.13
CA CYS A 192 0.50 8.73 -14.31
C CYS A 192 -0.92 8.15 -14.27
N ALA A 193 -1.94 8.96 -14.01
CA ALA A 193 -3.33 8.50 -13.98
C ALA A 193 -3.75 7.88 -15.33
N LYS A 194 -3.40 8.51 -16.45
CA LYS A 194 -3.63 7.98 -17.78
C LYS A 194 -2.93 6.64 -18.02
N TYR A 195 -1.65 6.58 -17.68
CA TYR A 195 -0.83 5.38 -17.86
C TYR A 195 -1.37 4.19 -17.05
N VAL A 196 -1.69 4.41 -15.75
CA VAL A 196 -2.16 3.32 -14.89
C VAL A 196 -3.59 2.87 -15.24
N LYS A 197 -4.43 3.73 -15.83
CA LYS A 197 -5.72 3.32 -16.39
C LYS A 197 -5.54 2.24 -17.47
N GLU A 198 -4.51 2.35 -18.31
CA GLU A 198 -4.16 1.34 -19.34
C GLU A 198 -3.67 0.00 -18.75
N LEU A 199 -3.25 0.00 -17.47
CA LEU A 199 -2.87 -1.21 -16.74
C LEU A 199 -4.05 -1.92 -16.06
N ASN A 200 -5.29 -1.42 -16.24
CA ASN A 200 -6.51 -1.91 -15.57
C ASN A 200 -6.49 -1.74 -14.04
N VAL A 201 -5.84 -0.69 -13.56
CA VAL A 201 -5.81 -0.31 -12.15
C VAL A 201 -7.17 0.29 -11.76
N LYS A 202 -7.67 -0.04 -10.57
CA LYS A 202 -9.01 0.39 -10.11
C LYS A 202 -9.06 1.83 -9.62
N TYR A 203 -7.95 2.32 -9.04
CA TYR A 203 -7.89 3.69 -8.53
C TYR A 203 -6.45 4.19 -8.47
N ILE A 204 -6.31 5.50 -8.50
CA ILE A 204 -5.11 6.22 -8.13
C ILE A 204 -5.42 7.13 -6.93
N GLU A 205 -4.61 7.05 -5.89
CA GLU A 205 -4.69 7.90 -4.70
C GLU A 205 -3.56 8.94 -4.78
N VAL A 206 -3.93 10.19 -4.97
CA VAL A 206 -2.97 11.31 -5.04
C VAL A 206 -2.93 12.02 -3.70
N LYS A 207 -1.76 12.07 -3.07
CA LYS A 207 -1.57 12.61 -1.71
C LYS A 207 -0.44 13.64 -1.68
N PRO A 208 -0.57 14.71 -0.85
CA PRO A 208 0.56 15.56 -0.56
C PRO A 208 1.60 14.83 0.29
N GLU A 209 2.86 15.23 0.17
CA GLU A 209 3.90 14.82 1.11
C GLU A 209 3.64 15.43 2.49
N LEU A 210 3.80 14.61 3.52
CA LEU A 210 3.77 15.04 4.92
C LEU A 210 5.19 15.07 5.47
N ASN A 211 5.59 16.20 6.01
CA ASN A 211 6.81 16.27 6.80
C ASN A 211 6.53 15.69 8.20
N PHE A 212 7.10 14.52 8.48
CA PHE A 212 6.85 13.83 9.73
C PHE A 212 7.53 14.46 10.95
N LYS A 213 8.52 15.34 10.77
CA LYS A 213 9.22 16.02 11.89
C LYS A 213 8.32 17.08 12.54
N ASP A 214 7.59 17.85 11.73
CA ASP A 214 6.70 18.90 12.19
C ASP A 214 5.22 18.55 12.02
N ARG A 215 4.91 17.41 11.40
CA ARG A 215 3.55 16.95 11.07
C ARG A 215 2.76 17.90 10.17
N GLU A 216 3.47 18.71 9.41
CA GLU A 216 2.86 19.62 8.45
C GLU A 216 2.91 19.04 7.05
N ILE A 217 1.95 19.43 6.22
CA ILE A 217 2.00 19.17 4.78
C ILE A 217 3.16 20.01 4.24
N THR A 218 4.06 19.37 3.50
CA THR A 218 5.15 20.08 2.82
C THR A 218 4.58 21.28 2.06
N GLN A 219 5.06 22.49 2.40
CA GLN A 219 4.52 23.71 1.82
C GLN A 219 4.78 23.70 0.32
N ILE A 220 3.71 23.70 -0.44
CA ILE A 220 3.71 23.74 -1.90
C ILE A 220 3.41 25.17 -2.34
N ASP A 221 4.23 25.74 -3.21
CA ASP A 221 4.00 27.04 -3.84
C ASP A 221 2.62 27.11 -4.52
N ASP A 222 1.97 28.27 -4.48
CA ASP A 222 0.62 28.44 -5.02
C ASP A 222 0.54 28.15 -6.54
N LYS A 223 1.61 28.42 -7.29
CA LYS A 223 1.69 28.04 -8.72
C LYS A 223 1.67 26.54 -8.90
N ILE A 224 2.36 25.80 -8.02
CA ILE A 224 2.38 24.33 -8.04
C ILE A 224 0.98 23.81 -7.66
N LYS A 225 0.32 24.40 -6.65
CA LYS A 225 -1.06 24.04 -6.28
C LYS A 225 -2.03 24.21 -7.44
N GLU A 226 -1.93 25.31 -8.17
CA GLU A 226 -2.78 25.56 -9.35
C GLU A 226 -2.52 24.55 -10.48
N GLU A 227 -1.26 24.17 -10.71
CA GLU A 227 -0.92 23.14 -11.68
C GLU A 227 -1.49 21.76 -11.28
N ILE A 228 -1.35 21.40 -10.00
CA ILE A 228 -1.94 20.17 -9.46
C ILE A 228 -3.47 20.16 -9.64
N LYS A 229 -4.15 21.26 -9.29
CA LYS A 229 -5.61 21.40 -9.49
C LYS A 229 -6.02 21.21 -10.93
N LYS A 230 -5.29 21.81 -11.89
CA LYS A 230 -5.55 21.65 -13.33
C LYS A 230 -5.47 20.17 -13.74
N GLN A 231 -4.42 19.46 -13.30
CA GLN A 231 -4.25 18.05 -13.64
C GLN A 231 -5.34 17.18 -13.00
N ILE A 232 -5.70 17.42 -11.73
CA ILE A 232 -6.79 16.70 -11.05
C ILE A 232 -8.14 16.94 -11.76
N ASN A 233 -8.45 18.19 -12.13
CA ASN A 233 -9.66 18.49 -12.88
C ASN A 233 -9.68 17.80 -14.25
N LYS A 234 -8.55 17.76 -14.94
CA LYS A 234 -8.40 17.04 -16.19
C LYS A 234 -8.62 15.54 -16.02
N ILE A 235 -8.08 14.93 -14.96
CA ILE A 235 -8.33 13.52 -14.61
C ILE A 235 -9.82 13.28 -14.41
N LYS A 236 -10.50 14.13 -13.61
CA LYS A 236 -11.94 13.98 -13.34
C LYS A 236 -12.77 14.05 -14.61
N ASN A 237 -12.40 14.91 -15.56
CA ASN A 237 -13.16 15.12 -16.79
C ASN A 237 -12.88 14.08 -17.87
N GLU A 238 -11.68 13.52 -17.93
CA GLU A 238 -11.25 12.68 -19.05
C GLU A 238 -11.03 11.19 -18.67
N LEU A 239 -10.78 10.91 -17.39
CA LEU A 239 -10.36 9.59 -16.94
C LEU A 239 -11.28 8.94 -15.90
N CYS A 240 -12.15 9.72 -15.25
CA CYS A 240 -13.16 9.17 -14.33
C CYS A 240 -14.46 8.94 -15.11
N ASP A 241 -14.94 7.70 -15.09
CA ASP A 241 -16.25 7.29 -15.62
C ASP A 241 -17.32 7.48 -14.56
#